data_2bee76c7e4545954eb88728ba230c901
#
_entry.id   2bee76c7e4545954eb88728ba230c901
#
_cell.length_a   1.000
_cell.length_b   1.000
_cell.length_c   1.000
_cell.angle_alpha   90.00
_cell.angle_beta   90.00
_cell.angle_gamma   90.00
#
_symmetry.space_group_name_H-M   'P 1'
#
loop_
_entity.id
_entity.type
_entity.pdbx_description
1 polymer ?
#
loop_
_entity_poly.entity_id
_entity_poly.type
_entity_poly.pdbx_seq_one_letter_code
_entity_poly.pdbx_strand_id
1 'polypeptide(L)'
;MANIFARSPFIVEINETGQIETKVELFIWNGTGSAPASPTYTLSKLIPAPTITRTTYNISPYIKEYLSHVEFQNNYNVGNQALTTTEWCNVSVKRYKKISTSFVQVGSTTTYKAFDGYTLYTEGYNEDLGDILLAAKTYYFLYDSAAVLATDTLKRAGSITWNATAGYKVKYTELVTGTTNTVTIPSSGVVTSYRVNPNYYDNGCLTQITDASNNVLWEATFKPKTECQYEPICCDFINRYGAWQREYFFKASKRNINVENTEYNLLQSNLVNYDVLEGQRKTFNTNYSEVITVNTDWVNEDFSNNLQELMTSERILLDNRPVKINTKATELFKQINTKMINYTLEFQYATDIINNVV
;
A
#
# COMPACT_ATOMS: atom_id res chain seq x y z
N MET A 1 -9.92 -14.18 -11.55
CA MET A 1 -10.22 -12.98 -12.39
C MET A 1 -8.96 -12.16 -12.34
N ALA A 2 -8.47 -11.68 -13.48
CA ALA A 2 -7.21 -10.92 -13.47
C ALA A 2 -7.39 -9.58 -12.74
N ASN A 3 -6.35 -9.11 -12.05
CA ASN A 3 -6.33 -7.87 -11.32
C ASN A 3 -5.61 -6.77 -12.11
N ILE A 4 -6.02 -5.52 -11.92
CA ILE A 4 -5.36 -4.34 -12.49
C ILE A 4 -4.67 -3.58 -11.36
N PHE A 5 -3.39 -3.22 -11.57
CA PHE A 5 -2.62 -2.37 -10.66
C PHE A 5 -2.47 -0.99 -11.29
N ALA A 6 -3.32 -0.04 -10.86
CA ALA A 6 -3.63 1.19 -11.60
C ALA A 6 -2.48 2.23 -11.64
N ARG A 7 -1.42 2.06 -10.85
CA ARG A 7 -0.20 2.90 -10.93
C ARG A 7 0.72 2.49 -12.10
N SER A 8 0.47 1.33 -12.71
CA SER A 8 1.15 0.85 -13.91
C SER A 8 0.23 0.86 -15.12
N PRO A 9 0.77 0.96 -16.35
CA PRO A 9 -0.05 0.95 -17.54
C PRO A 9 -0.79 -0.39 -17.70
N PHE A 10 -2.11 -0.33 -17.82
CA PHE A 10 -2.92 -1.47 -18.25
C PHE A 10 -3.44 -1.22 -19.66
N ILE A 11 -3.00 -2.04 -20.60
CA ILE A 11 -3.22 -1.84 -22.02
C ILE A 11 -4.34 -2.74 -22.53
N VAL A 12 -5.40 -2.12 -23.01
CA VAL A 12 -6.47 -2.79 -23.75
C VAL A 12 -6.16 -2.71 -25.25
N GLU A 13 -6.06 -3.86 -25.88
CA GLU A 13 -5.77 -3.97 -27.31
C GLU A 13 -7.02 -4.33 -28.09
N ILE A 14 -7.17 -3.72 -29.26
CA ILE A 14 -8.09 -4.11 -30.33
C ILE A 14 -7.25 -4.38 -31.56
N ASN A 15 -7.24 -5.62 -32.03
CA ASN A 15 -6.47 -6.04 -33.20
C ASN A 15 -7.44 -6.70 -34.22
N GLU A 16 -7.94 -5.89 -35.16
CA GLU A 16 -8.98 -6.28 -36.08
C GLU A 16 -8.70 -5.72 -37.48
N THR A 17 -9.07 -6.44 -38.52
CA THR A 17 -8.88 -6.01 -39.90
C THR A 17 -10.03 -5.14 -40.38
N GLY A 18 -9.75 -4.21 -41.30
CA GLY A 18 -10.74 -3.36 -41.98
C GLY A 18 -11.43 -2.35 -41.08
N GLN A 19 -10.88 -2.07 -39.91
CA GLN A 19 -11.42 -1.09 -38.97
C GLN A 19 -11.04 0.34 -39.42
N ILE A 20 -11.98 1.27 -39.31
CA ILE A 20 -11.78 2.71 -39.58
C ILE A 20 -11.75 3.51 -38.24
N GLU A 21 -12.32 2.97 -37.21
CA GLU A 21 -12.35 3.54 -35.89
C GLU A 21 -12.47 2.42 -34.83
N THR A 22 -11.85 2.60 -33.68
CA THR A 22 -12.01 1.71 -32.53
C THR A 22 -12.53 2.48 -31.34
N LYS A 23 -13.20 1.78 -30.43
CA LYS A 23 -13.76 2.34 -29.21
C LYS A 23 -13.63 1.35 -28.07
N VAL A 24 -13.29 1.87 -26.87
CA VAL A 24 -13.33 1.14 -25.59
C VAL A 24 -14.30 1.84 -24.67
N GLU A 25 -15.23 1.11 -24.11
CA GLU A 25 -16.14 1.57 -23.08
C GLU A 25 -15.73 0.96 -21.74
N LEU A 26 -15.52 1.83 -20.75
CA LEU A 26 -15.17 1.47 -19.38
C LEU A 26 -16.38 1.69 -18.48
N PHE A 27 -16.71 0.67 -17.71
CA PHE A 27 -17.72 0.72 -16.66
C PHE A 27 -16.97 0.50 -15.35
N ILE A 28 -16.87 1.54 -14.51
CA ILE A 28 -16.10 1.51 -13.27
C ILE A 28 -17.03 1.75 -12.10
N TRP A 29 -16.92 0.91 -11.07
CA TRP A 29 -17.71 1.07 -9.84
C TRP A 29 -16.95 0.54 -8.63
N ASN A 30 -17.15 1.18 -7.48
CA ASN A 30 -16.47 0.86 -6.25
C ASN A 30 -17.15 -0.28 -5.48
N GLY A 31 -16.36 -1.09 -4.80
CA GLY A 31 -16.82 -2.08 -3.86
C GLY A 31 -17.74 -3.14 -4.47
N THR A 32 -18.74 -3.54 -3.70
CA THR A 32 -19.72 -4.57 -4.05
C THR A 32 -20.95 -4.05 -4.79
N GLY A 33 -20.92 -2.78 -5.23
CA GLY A 33 -22.01 -2.16 -5.98
C GLY A 33 -22.29 -2.83 -7.33
N SER A 34 -23.34 -2.40 -8.00
CA SER A 34 -23.69 -2.87 -9.34
C SER A 34 -22.96 -2.06 -10.41
N ALA A 35 -22.67 -2.72 -11.55
CA ALA A 35 -22.11 -2.02 -12.70
C ALA A 35 -23.05 -0.88 -13.17
N PRO A 36 -22.54 0.30 -13.53
CA PRO A 36 -23.36 1.37 -14.06
C PRO A 36 -24.04 0.95 -15.38
N ALA A 37 -25.23 1.49 -15.64
CA ALA A 37 -25.99 1.15 -16.84
C ALA A 37 -25.37 1.73 -18.12
N SER A 38 -24.68 2.87 -18.00
CA SER A 38 -23.94 3.53 -19.07
C SER A 38 -22.45 3.52 -18.80
N PRO A 39 -21.60 3.57 -19.85
CA PRO A 39 -20.15 3.60 -19.66
C PRO A 39 -19.73 4.85 -18.87
N THR A 40 -18.82 4.66 -17.94
CA THR A 40 -18.20 5.74 -17.16
C THR A 40 -17.29 6.56 -18.05
N TYR A 41 -16.52 5.89 -18.92
CA TYR A 41 -15.68 6.51 -19.93
C TYR A 41 -15.84 5.81 -21.26
N THR A 42 -15.76 6.60 -22.33
CA THR A 42 -15.70 6.12 -23.69
C THR A 42 -14.46 6.69 -24.36
N LEU A 43 -13.55 5.83 -24.76
CA LEU A 43 -12.29 6.18 -25.43
C LEU A 43 -12.38 5.75 -26.89
N SER A 44 -12.10 6.63 -27.84
CA SER A 44 -12.11 6.28 -29.25
C SER A 44 -10.84 6.73 -29.97
N LYS A 45 -10.46 5.98 -31.01
CA LYS A 45 -9.34 6.30 -31.89
C LYS A 45 -9.73 6.05 -33.35
N LEU A 46 -9.53 7.06 -34.18
CA LEU A 46 -9.62 6.91 -35.62
C LEU A 46 -8.41 6.13 -36.14
N ILE A 47 -8.62 5.30 -37.16
CA ILE A 47 -7.59 4.51 -37.81
C ILE A 47 -7.18 5.25 -39.10
N PRO A 48 -5.94 5.77 -39.18
CA PRO A 48 -5.53 6.61 -40.31
C PRO A 48 -5.34 5.84 -41.61
N ALA A 49 -5.13 4.53 -41.56
CA ALA A 49 -4.98 3.69 -42.72
C ALA A 49 -5.56 2.29 -42.51
N PRO A 50 -6.24 1.69 -43.49
CA PRO A 50 -6.88 0.37 -43.36
C PRO A 50 -5.89 -0.78 -43.13
N THR A 51 -4.61 -0.56 -43.37
CA THR A 51 -3.53 -1.52 -43.05
C THR A 51 -3.19 -1.62 -41.57
N ILE A 52 -3.63 -0.65 -40.76
CA ILE A 52 -3.42 -0.65 -39.30
C ILE A 52 -4.53 -1.47 -38.68
N THR A 53 -4.16 -2.63 -38.16
CA THR A 53 -5.09 -3.56 -37.51
C THR A 53 -5.08 -3.42 -35.99
N ARG A 54 -4.03 -2.81 -35.39
CA ARG A 54 -3.80 -2.79 -33.97
C ARG A 54 -3.98 -1.38 -33.40
N THR A 55 -4.84 -1.25 -32.37
CA THR A 55 -4.95 -0.05 -31.53
C THR A 55 -4.86 -0.44 -30.06
N THR A 56 -4.31 0.45 -29.26
CA THR A 56 -4.10 0.23 -27.83
C THR A 56 -4.65 1.41 -27.02
N TYR A 57 -5.16 1.11 -25.84
CA TYR A 57 -5.69 2.08 -24.88
C TYR A 57 -5.10 1.80 -23.51
N ASN A 58 -4.42 2.77 -22.90
CA ASN A 58 -4.06 2.69 -21.51
C ASN A 58 -5.25 3.14 -20.66
N ILE A 59 -5.81 2.24 -19.87
CA ILE A 59 -7.00 2.52 -19.07
C ILE A 59 -6.69 2.88 -17.61
N SER A 60 -5.46 2.67 -17.15
CA SER A 60 -5.05 2.90 -15.75
C SER A 60 -5.34 4.32 -15.23
N PRO A 61 -5.10 5.41 -15.97
CA PRO A 61 -5.37 6.76 -15.47
C PRO A 61 -6.83 6.97 -15.08
N TYR A 62 -7.77 6.41 -15.85
CA TYR A 62 -9.21 6.52 -15.59
C TYR A 62 -9.65 5.68 -14.38
N ILE A 63 -8.98 4.56 -14.13
CA ILE A 63 -9.22 3.69 -12.99
C ILE A 63 -8.70 4.34 -11.71
N LYS A 64 -7.51 4.95 -11.77
CA LYS A 64 -6.88 5.59 -10.61
C LYS A 64 -7.75 6.69 -9.97
N GLU A 65 -8.58 7.37 -10.75
CA GLU A 65 -9.53 8.38 -10.25
C GLU A 65 -10.59 7.81 -9.28
N TYR A 66 -10.86 6.50 -9.35
CA TYR A 66 -11.82 5.80 -8.49
C TYR A 66 -11.19 5.20 -7.23
N LEU A 67 -9.87 5.26 -7.12
CA LEU A 67 -9.14 4.62 -6.04
C LEU A 67 -8.63 5.67 -5.05
N SER A 68 -8.94 5.49 -3.79
CA SER A 68 -8.42 6.31 -2.70
C SER A 68 -8.25 5.46 -1.46
N HIS A 69 -7.10 5.62 -0.81
CA HIS A 69 -6.84 4.97 0.47
C HIS A 69 -7.48 5.76 1.60
N VAL A 70 -8.23 5.07 2.43
CA VAL A 70 -8.68 5.57 3.73
C VAL A 70 -7.54 5.36 4.72
N GLU A 71 -7.44 6.20 5.74
CA GLU A 71 -6.49 6.00 6.82
C GLU A 71 -6.62 4.59 7.38
N PHE A 72 -5.49 3.96 7.63
CA PHE A 72 -5.45 2.61 8.19
C PHE A 72 -6.22 2.62 9.50
N GLN A 73 -7.46 2.19 9.44
CA GLN A 73 -8.30 2.16 10.63
C GLN A 73 -7.85 1.01 11.51
N ASN A 74 -7.41 1.36 12.68
CA ASN A 74 -7.04 0.44 13.74
C ASN A 74 -8.22 -0.36 14.30
N ASN A 75 -9.15 -0.78 13.47
CA ASN A 75 -10.32 -1.52 13.88
C ASN A 75 -10.00 -3.02 13.95
N TYR A 76 -9.51 -3.44 15.10
CA TYR A 76 -8.84 -4.73 15.36
C TYR A 76 -9.79 -5.86 15.77
N ASN A 77 -10.96 -5.88 15.27
CA ASN A 77 -11.81 -7.05 15.41
C ASN A 77 -11.13 -8.23 14.69
N VAL A 78 -10.82 -9.25 15.48
CA VAL A 78 -10.34 -10.53 14.96
C VAL A 78 -11.36 -11.08 13.98
N GLY A 79 -10.96 -11.30 12.73
CA GLY A 79 -11.82 -11.85 11.70
C GLY A 79 -11.71 -11.12 10.35
N ASN A 80 -12.53 -11.57 9.40
CA ASN A 80 -12.60 -10.95 8.08
C ASN A 80 -13.25 -9.57 8.16
N GLN A 81 -12.58 -8.59 7.61
CA GLN A 81 -13.13 -7.25 7.43
C GLN A 81 -13.13 -6.92 5.93
N ALA A 82 -14.26 -6.47 5.44
CA ALA A 82 -14.30 -5.93 4.09
C ALA A 82 -13.43 -4.68 4.01
N LEU A 83 -12.61 -4.58 2.97
CA LEU A 83 -11.94 -3.33 2.65
C LEU A 83 -12.95 -2.23 2.37
N THR A 84 -12.54 -1.01 2.65
CA THR A 84 -13.30 0.18 2.29
C THR A 84 -13.54 0.20 0.78
N THR A 85 -14.73 0.55 0.39
CA THR A 85 -15.17 0.47 -1.02
C THR A 85 -14.41 1.39 -1.97
N THR A 86 -13.64 2.35 -1.45
CA THR A 86 -12.82 3.26 -2.25
C THR A 86 -11.38 2.77 -2.48
N GLU A 87 -10.96 1.72 -1.78
CA GLU A 87 -9.60 1.16 -1.91
C GLU A 87 -9.47 0.17 -3.07
N TRP A 88 -10.60 -0.21 -3.65
CA TRP A 88 -10.64 -1.07 -4.82
C TRP A 88 -11.89 -0.80 -5.66
N CYS A 89 -11.82 -1.10 -6.94
CA CYS A 89 -12.97 -0.97 -7.83
C CYS A 89 -13.06 -2.15 -8.81
N ASN A 90 -14.25 -2.33 -9.38
CA ASN A 90 -14.46 -3.23 -10.49
C ASN A 90 -14.41 -2.44 -11.80
N VAL A 91 -13.87 -3.05 -12.83
CA VAL A 91 -13.72 -2.44 -14.16
C VAL A 91 -14.22 -3.43 -15.20
N SER A 92 -15.33 -3.12 -15.85
CA SER A 92 -15.77 -3.88 -17.04
C SER A 92 -15.37 -3.15 -18.30
N VAL A 93 -14.76 -3.87 -19.22
CA VAL A 93 -14.21 -3.36 -20.46
C VAL A 93 -14.96 -3.97 -21.64
N LYS A 94 -15.56 -3.11 -22.48
CA LYS A 94 -16.14 -3.49 -23.78
C LYS A 94 -15.32 -2.87 -24.90
N ARG A 95 -14.97 -3.67 -25.89
CA ARG A 95 -14.16 -3.27 -27.03
C ARG A 95 -15.04 -3.25 -28.28
N TYR A 96 -14.87 -2.25 -29.13
CA TYR A 96 -15.64 -2.10 -30.34
C TYR A 96 -14.75 -1.72 -31.52
N LYS A 97 -15.09 -2.22 -32.71
CA LYS A 97 -14.58 -1.75 -33.98
C LYS A 97 -15.69 -1.17 -34.85
N LYS A 98 -15.36 -0.22 -35.69
CA LYS A 98 -16.25 0.34 -36.70
C LYS A 98 -15.68 0.01 -38.08
N ILE A 99 -16.49 -0.62 -38.91
CA ILE A 99 -16.08 -1.02 -40.29
C ILE A 99 -16.68 -0.06 -41.31
N SER A 100 -17.89 0.41 -41.11
CA SER A 100 -18.56 1.37 -42.00
C SER A 100 -19.24 2.48 -41.20
N THR A 101 -20.51 2.33 -40.84
CA THR A 101 -21.30 3.36 -40.14
C THR A 101 -21.54 3.04 -38.67
N SER A 102 -21.47 1.78 -38.28
CA SER A 102 -21.83 1.33 -36.91
C SER A 102 -20.68 0.61 -36.21
N PHE A 103 -20.68 0.73 -34.86
CA PHE A 103 -19.76 -0.01 -34.01
C PHE A 103 -20.27 -1.44 -33.77
N VAL A 104 -19.36 -2.39 -33.85
CA VAL A 104 -19.58 -3.79 -33.52
C VAL A 104 -18.66 -4.18 -32.38
N GLN A 105 -19.20 -4.84 -31.36
CA GLN A 105 -18.41 -5.29 -30.23
C GLN A 105 -17.42 -6.38 -30.64
N VAL A 106 -16.19 -6.27 -30.16
CA VAL A 106 -15.09 -7.22 -30.39
C VAL A 106 -14.90 -8.06 -29.14
N GLY A 107 -15.15 -9.36 -29.27
CA GLY A 107 -15.04 -10.32 -28.16
C GLY A 107 -16.07 -10.10 -27.05
N SER A 108 -15.84 -10.75 -25.92
CA SER A 108 -16.70 -10.66 -24.73
C SER A 108 -16.33 -9.44 -23.88
N THR A 109 -17.28 -9.00 -23.05
CA THR A 109 -17.01 -8.07 -21.96
C THR A 109 -16.08 -8.73 -20.94
N THR A 110 -15.01 -8.07 -20.57
CA THR A 110 -14.06 -8.56 -19.55
C THR A 110 -14.20 -7.71 -18.30
N THR A 111 -14.30 -8.33 -17.15
CA THR A 111 -14.36 -7.64 -15.86
C THR A 111 -13.12 -7.96 -15.06
N TYR A 112 -12.56 -6.92 -14.45
CA TYR A 112 -11.35 -6.94 -13.63
C TYR A 112 -11.65 -6.35 -12.26
N LYS A 113 -10.84 -6.70 -11.27
CA LYS A 113 -10.70 -5.90 -10.05
C LYS A 113 -9.47 -5.03 -10.18
N ALA A 114 -9.54 -3.83 -9.64
CA ALA A 114 -8.44 -2.87 -9.71
C ALA A 114 -8.08 -2.34 -8.33
N PHE A 115 -6.77 -2.17 -8.13
CA PHE A 115 -6.13 -1.71 -6.92
C PHE A 115 -5.14 -0.59 -7.23
N ASP A 116 -4.85 0.27 -6.27
CA ASP A 116 -3.85 1.35 -6.42
C ASP A 116 -2.42 0.84 -6.20
N GLY A 117 -2.09 -0.25 -6.90
CA GLY A 117 -0.78 -0.88 -6.90
C GLY A 117 0.01 -0.62 -8.17
N TYR A 118 1.22 -1.17 -8.22
CA TYR A 118 2.09 -1.08 -9.39
C TYR A 118 2.81 -2.41 -9.68
N THR A 119 3.17 -2.60 -10.95
CA THR A 119 4.03 -3.69 -11.44
C THR A 119 5.40 -3.14 -11.81
N LEU A 120 6.43 -3.98 -11.78
CA LEU A 120 7.77 -3.59 -12.18
C LEU A 120 7.89 -3.58 -13.71
N TYR A 121 8.71 -2.70 -14.26
CA TYR A 121 8.95 -2.63 -15.71
C TYR A 121 9.44 -3.97 -16.28
N THR A 122 10.21 -4.73 -15.50
CA THR A 122 10.76 -6.04 -15.89
C THR A 122 9.71 -7.15 -15.97
N GLU A 123 8.53 -6.95 -15.38
CA GLU A 123 7.40 -7.89 -15.40
C GLU A 123 6.54 -7.72 -16.66
N GLY A 124 6.73 -6.61 -17.39
CA GLY A 124 5.95 -6.31 -18.58
C GLY A 124 4.71 -5.46 -18.30
N TYR A 125 3.78 -5.47 -19.24
CA TYR A 125 2.49 -4.78 -19.09
C TYR A 125 1.38 -5.78 -18.83
N ASN A 126 0.31 -5.34 -18.18
CA ASN A 126 -0.86 -6.15 -17.82
C ASN A 126 -0.55 -7.35 -16.92
N GLU A 127 0.51 -7.26 -16.12
CA GLU A 127 0.86 -8.35 -15.21
C GLU A 127 -0.17 -8.47 -14.07
N ASP A 128 -0.56 -9.69 -13.78
CA ASP A 128 -1.45 -10.05 -12.68
C ASP A 128 -0.61 -10.58 -11.50
N LEU A 129 -0.49 -9.78 -10.45
CA LEU A 129 0.27 -10.15 -9.24
C LEU A 129 -0.50 -11.14 -8.34
N GLY A 130 -1.65 -11.64 -8.79
CA GLY A 130 -2.48 -12.59 -8.05
C GLY A 130 -3.42 -11.95 -7.02
N ASP A 131 -4.11 -12.83 -6.30
CA ASP A 131 -5.18 -12.43 -5.38
C ASP A 131 -4.70 -12.11 -3.95
N ILE A 132 -3.45 -12.40 -3.61
CA ILE A 132 -2.87 -12.09 -2.30
C ILE A 132 -2.10 -10.78 -2.41
N LEU A 133 -2.62 -9.75 -1.73
CA LEU A 133 -2.10 -8.38 -1.82
C LEU A 133 -1.08 -8.11 -0.70
N LEU A 134 -0.14 -9.03 -0.54
CA LEU A 134 0.91 -8.95 0.46
C LEU A 134 2.19 -9.56 -0.10
N ALA A 135 3.33 -8.91 0.13
CA ALA A 135 4.63 -9.43 -0.28
C ALA A 135 4.90 -10.80 0.37
N ALA A 136 5.43 -11.74 -0.40
CA ALA A 136 5.80 -13.03 0.14
C ALA A 136 7.02 -12.88 1.06
N LYS A 137 6.82 -13.18 2.33
CA LYS A 137 7.87 -13.31 3.34
C LYS A 137 7.71 -14.60 4.11
N THR A 138 8.81 -15.17 4.51
CA THR A 138 8.80 -16.33 5.40
C THR A 138 8.32 -15.96 6.79
N TYR A 139 8.71 -14.79 7.29
CA TYR A 139 8.39 -14.32 8.64
C TYR A 139 7.92 -12.87 8.67
N TYR A 140 6.83 -12.64 9.41
CA TYR A 140 6.36 -11.32 9.83
C TYR A 140 6.55 -11.20 11.33
N PHE A 141 7.27 -10.16 11.78
CA PHE A 141 7.45 -9.90 13.19
C PHE A 141 6.33 -8.99 13.71
N LEU A 142 5.81 -9.35 14.88
CA LEU A 142 4.79 -8.61 15.58
C LEU A 142 5.36 -8.10 16.88
N TYR A 143 4.94 -6.94 17.31
CA TYR A 143 5.34 -6.41 18.60
C TYR A 143 4.61 -7.13 19.73
N ASP A 144 5.38 -7.70 20.64
CA ASP A 144 4.90 -8.36 21.85
C ASP A 144 5.50 -7.70 23.08
N SER A 145 4.66 -6.99 23.83
CA SER A 145 5.00 -6.43 25.15
C SER A 145 3.91 -6.77 26.13
N ALA A 146 4.27 -7.32 27.27
CA ALA A 146 3.34 -7.61 28.35
C ALA A 146 2.58 -6.37 28.85
N ALA A 147 3.21 -5.19 28.77
CA ALA A 147 2.57 -3.91 29.15
C ALA A 147 1.52 -3.45 28.10
N VAL A 148 1.73 -3.76 26.81
CA VAL A 148 0.82 -3.43 25.72
C VAL A 148 -0.39 -4.34 25.69
N LEU A 149 -0.27 -5.56 26.21
CA LEU A 149 -1.34 -6.56 26.23
C LEU A 149 -2.59 -6.15 26.99
N ALA A 150 -2.43 -5.34 28.01
CA ALA A 150 -3.55 -4.95 28.87
C ALA A 150 -4.44 -3.86 28.23
N THR A 151 -3.91 -3.07 27.29
CA THR A 151 -4.59 -1.87 26.78
C THR A 151 -4.59 -1.73 25.26
N ASP A 152 -3.67 -2.39 24.54
CA ASP A 152 -3.50 -2.19 23.10
C ASP A 152 -3.23 -3.51 22.35
N THR A 153 -4.30 -4.27 22.09
CA THR A 153 -4.27 -5.45 21.22
C THR A 153 -3.84 -5.13 19.78
N LEU A 154 -3.74 -3.85 19.46
CA LEU A 154 -3.44 -3.30 18.15
C LEU A 154 -2.01 -3.56 17.72
N LYS A 155 -1.07 -3.49 18.64
CA LYS A 155 0.35 -3.66 18.34
C LYS A 155 0.73 -5.11 18.05
N ARG A 156 -0.18 -6.06 18.26
CA ARG A 156 0.03 -7.49 17.99
C ARG A 156 -0.57 -7.99 16.67
N ALA A 157 -1.41 -7.20 16.03
CA ALA A 157 -2.15 -7.70 14.88
C ALA A 157 -1.34 -7.64 13.60
N GLY A 158 -1.18 -8.77 12.95
CA GLY A 158 -0.82 -8.86 11.54
C GLY A 158 -2.08 -8.75 10.66
N SER A 159 -1.95 -8.18 9.47
CA SER A 159 -3.03 -8.11 8.50
C SER A 159 -2.61 -8.71 7.17
N ILE A 160 -3.55 -9.39 6.53
CA ILE A 160 -3.40 -9.92 5.18
C ILE A 160 -4.56 -9.37 4.37
N THR A 161 -4.26 -8.65 3.31
CA THR A 161 -5.27 -8.20 2.36
C THR A 161 -5.26 -9.12 1.15
N TRP A 162 -6.44 -9.56 0.73
CA TRP A 162 -6.55 -10.49 -0.38
C TRP A 162 -7.94 -10.49 -1.03
N ASN A 163 -8.00 -10.92 -2.29
CA ASN A 163 -9.23 -11.09 -3.04
C ASN A 163 -9.81 -12.47 -2.75
N ALA A 164 -10.76 -12.55 -1.82
CA ALA A 164 -11.29 -13.80 -1.31
C ALA A 164 -12.37 -14.39 -2.21
N THR A 165 -12.41 -15.72 -2.26
CA THR A 165 -13.49 -16.50 -2.86
C THR A 165 -14.29 -17.22 -1.77
N ALA A 166 -15.61 -17.34 -1.94
CA ALA A 166 -16.46 -18.09 -1.00
C ALA A 166 -15.97 -19.53 -0.82
N GLY A 167 -15.96 -20.01 0.42
CA GLY A 167 -15.47 -21.34 0.76
C GLY A 167 -13.97 -21.43 0.97
N TYR A 168 -13.17 -20.41 0.59
CA TYR A 168 -11.77 -20.35 0.96
C TYR A 168 -11.62 -20.19 2.46
N LYS A 169 -10.48 -20.60 3.00
CA LYS A 169 -10.26 -20.65 4.44
C LYS A 169 -8.96 -19.99 4.81
N VAL A 170 -8.94 -19.37 5.98
CA VAL A 170 -7.71 -18.96 6.66
C VAL A 170 -7.51 -19.91 7.84
N LYS A 171 -6.39 -20.61 7.83
CA LYS A 171 -6.02 -21.57 8.87
C LYS A 171 -4.86 -21.00 9.67
N TYR A 172 -5.02 -21.00 10.97
CA TYR A 172 -3.98 -20.62 11.94
C TYR A 172 -3.49 -21.87 12.64
N THR A 173 -2.18 -22.03 12.73
CA THR A 173 -1.55 -23.13 13.46
C THR A 173 -0.53 -22.55 14.42
N GLU A 174 -0.75 -22.71 15.71
CA GLU A 174 0.22 -22.30 16.73
C GLU A 174 1.46 -23.17 16.65
N LEU A 175 2.66 -22.57 16.69
CA LEU A 175 3.90 -23.27 16.33
C LEU A 175 4.36 -24.29 17.37
N VAL A 176 4.01 -24.11 18.65
CA VAL A 176 4.46 -24.98 19.74
C VAL A 176 3.46 -26.10 20.00
N THR A 177 2.20 -25.77 20.17
CA THR A 177 1.15 -26.73 20.53
C THR A 177 0.58 -27.46 19.30
N GLY A 178 0.75 -26.89 18.09
CA GLY A 178 0.12 -27.36 16.88
C GLY A 178 -1.42 -27.15 16.85
N THR A 179 -1.95 -26.41 17.81
CA THR A 179 -3.39 -26.10 17.86
C THR A 179 -3.78 -25.31 16.62
N THR A 180 -4.88 -25.71 15.99
CA THR A 180 -5.36 -25.09 14.74
C THR A 180 -6.71 -24.41 14.94
N ASN A 181 -6.88 -23.28 14.28
CA ASN A 181 -8.17 -22.62 14.09
C ASN A 181 -8.38 -22.32 12.61
N THR A 182 -9.57 -22.52 12.11
CA THR A 182 -9.90 -22.30 10.69
C THR A 182 -11.11 -21.41 10.58
N VAL A 183 -10.98 -20.36 9.78
CA VAL A 183 -12.06 -19.42 9.48
C VAL A 183 -12.41 -19.53 8.00
N THR A 184 -13.66 -19.85 7.70
CA THR A 184 -14.16 -19.95 6.31
C THR A 184 -14.68 -18.61 5.83
N ILE A 185 -14.36 -18.24 4.59
CA ILE A 185 -14.85 -17.03 3.93
C ILE A 185 -16.29 -17.26 3.44
N PRO A 186 -17.24 -16.45 3.91
CA PRO A 186 -18.65 -16.69 3.61
C PRO A 186 -19.06 -16.25 2.19
N SER A 187 -18.39 -15.28 1.59
CA SER A 187 -18.78 -14.71 0.29
C SER A 187 -17.57 -14.46 -0.61
N SER A 188 -17.76 -14.66 -1.91
CA SER A 188 -16.73 -14.44 -2.92
C SER A 188 -16.79 -13.04 -3.52
N GLY A 189 -15.69 -12.66 -4.17
CA GLY A 189 -15.56 -11.40 -4.89
C GLY A 189 -15.33 -10.17 -4.02
N VAL A 190 -15.24 -10.34 -2.72
CA VAL A 190 -14.97 -9.27 -1.76
C VAL A 190 -13.48 -9.24 -1.45
N VAL A 191 -12.89 -8.06 -1.51
CA VAL A 191 -11.54 -7.85 -0.98
C VAL A 191 -11.63 -7.71 0.52
N THR A 192 -10.93 -8.55 1.25
CA THR A 192 -10.95 -8.55 2.71
C THR A 192 -9.56 -8.28 3.27
N SER A 193 -9.50 -7.51 4.33
CA SER A 193 -8.32 -7.39 5.17
C SER A 193 -8.47 -8.34 6.33
N TYR A 194 -7.70 -9.40 6.34
CA TYR A 194 -7.77 -10.38 7.42
C TYR A 194 -6.69 -10.10 8.45
N ARG A 195 -7.11 -10.02 9.71
CA ARG A 195 -6.20 -9.80 10.83
C ARG A 195 -5.97 -11.10 11.54
N VAL A 196 -4.72 -11.42 11.70
CA VAL A 196 -4.31 -12.67 12.32
C VAL A 196 -4.69 -12.61 13.81
N ASN A 197 -5.32 -13.69 14.29
CA ASN A 197 -5.86 -13.77 15.65
C ASN A 197 -4.73 -13.71 16.70
N PRO A 198 -4.72 -12.72 17.61
CA PRO A 198 -3.69 -12.61 18.63
C PRO A 198 -3.60 -13.80 19.59
N ASN A 199 -4.67 -14.57 19.77
CA ASN A 199 -4.67 -15.74 20.64
C ASN A 199 -3.74 -16.87 20.19
N TYR A 200 -3.23 -16.82 18.95
CA TYR A 200 -2.29 -17.81 18.39
C TYR A 200 -0.85 -17.29 18.33
N TYR A 201 -0.53 -16.17 18.99
CA TYR A 201 0.76 -15.51 18.82
C TYR A 201 1.78 -15.75 19.91
N ASP A 202 1.41 -16.19 21.09
CA ASP A 202 2.34 -16.25 22.23
C ASP A 202 3.64 -16.98 21.89
N ASN A 203 3.57 -17.95 20.98
CA ASN A 203 4.74 -18.70 20.48
C ASN A 203 4.96 -18.58 18.95
N GLY A 204 4.14 -17.79 18.29
CA GLY A 204 4.12 -17.68 16.84
C GLY A 204 3.04 -18.54 16.19
N CYS A 205 2.62 -18.12 15.03
CA CYS A 205 1.52 -18.71 14.29
C CYS A 205 1.88 -18.88 12.81
N LEU A 206 1.74 -20.10 12.29
CA LEU A 206 1.70 -20.32 10.84
C LEU A 206 0.29 -19.99 10.35
N THR A 207 0.19 -19.01 9.46
CA THR A 207 -1.06 -18.61 8.82
C THR A 207 -1.07 -19.09 7.38
N GLN A 208 -2.09 -19.84 6.99
CA GLN A 208 -2.25 -20.38 5.65
C GLN A 208 -3.58 -19.93 5.07
N ILE A 209 -3.56 -19.46 3.82
CA ILE A 209 -4.77 -19.27 3.00
C ILE A 209 -4.92 -20.50 2.13
N THR A 210 -6.08 -21.15 2.21
CA THR A 210 -6.37 -22.36 1.43
C THR A 210 -7.62 -22.18 0.59
N ASP A 211 -7.69 -22.91 -0.52
CA ASP A 211 -8.92 -23.04 -1.28
C ASP A 211 -9.99 -23.88 -0.54
N ALA A 212 -11.15 -24.05 -1.15
CA ALA A 212 -12.23 -24.86 -0.60
C ALA A 212 -11.82 -26.34 -0.41
N SER A 213 -10.88 -26.83 -1.20
CA SER A 213 -10.34 -28.20 -1.16
C SER A 213 -9.17 -28.37 -0.19
N ASN A 214 -8.81 -27.32 0.56
CA ASN A 214 -7.68 -27.23 1.49
C ASN A 214 -6.28 -27.23 0.83
N ASN A 215 -6.16 -26.93 -0.47
CA ASN A 215 -4.87 -26.69 -1.08
C ASN A 215 -4.32 -25.33 -0.59
N VAL A 216 -3.07 -25.30 -0.19
CA VAL A 216 -2.42 -24.06 0.29
C VAL A 216 -2.11 -23.15 -0.91
N LEU A 217 -2.68 -21.94 -0.88
CA LEU A 217 -2.46 -20.91 -1.88
C LEU A 217 -1.35 -19.94 -1.44
N TRP A 218 -1.27 -19.69 -0.13
CA TRP A 218 -0.29 -18.82 0.47
C TRP A 218 -0.06 -19.19 1.92
N GLU A 219 1.16 -18.97 2.42
CA GLU A 219 1.48 -19.17 3.82
C GLU A 219 2.57 -18.22 4.29
N ALA A 220 2.51 -17.85 5.56
CA ALA A 220 3.58 -17.15 6.26
C ALA A 220 3.50 -17.39 7.77
N THR A 221 4.63 -17.20 8.42
CA THR A 221 4.73 -17.30 9.88
C THR A 221 4.72 -15.90 10.51
N PHE A 222 3.81 -15.69 11.46
CA PHE A 222 3.78 -14.51 12.31
C PHE A 222 4.42 -14.85 13.65
N LYS A 223 5.47 -14.11 14.03
CA LYS A 223 6.23 -14.34 15.26
C LYS A 223 6.18 -13.11 16.15
N PRO A 224 5.82 -13.28 17.43
CA PRO A 224 6.00 -12.22 18.40
C PRO A 224 7.49 -11.96 18.59
N LYS A 225 7.85 -10.70 18.69
CA LYS A 225 9.19 -10.25 19.00
C LYS A 225 9.12 -9.33 20.21
N THR A 226 9.67 -9.79 21.31
CA THR A 226 9.75 -9.00 22.54
C THR A 226 10.93 -8.05 22.46
N GLU A 227 10.68 -6.77 22.71
CA GLU A 227 11.72 -5.77 22.87
C GLU A 227 11.58 -5.17 24.27
N CYS A 228 12.62 -5.29 25.09
CA CYS A 228 12.58 -4.88 26.49
C CYS A 228 13.24 -3.53 26.74
N GLN A 229 14.00 -3.00 25.79
CA GLN A 229 14.80 -1.80 25.96
C GLN A 229 14.25 -0.59 25.20
N TYR A 230 13.63 -0.81 24.05
CA TYR A 230 13.12 0.24 23.19
C TYR A 230 11.64 0.02 22.90
N GLU A 231 10.90 1.11 22.70
CA GLU A 231 9.53 1.01 22.22
C GLU A 231 9.56 0.87 20.69
N PRO A 232 9.08 -0.26 20.14
CA PRO A 232 9.02 -0.45 18.70
C PRO A 232 8.07 0.53 18.04
N ILE A 233 8.49 1.04 16.89
CA ILE A 233 7.70 1.97 16.07
C ILE A 233 6.93 1.19 15.04
N CYS A 234 5.62 1.39 15.02
CA CYS A 234 4.73 0.81 14.01
C CYS A 234 4.78 1.63 12.72
N CYS A 235 5.05 0.98 11.61
CA CYS A 235 5.05 1.56 10.27
C CYS A 235 3.97 0.93 9.41
N ASP A 236 2.96 1.69 9.07
CA ASP A 236 1.92 1.30 8.12
C ASP A 236 2.16 2.01 6.79
N PHE A 237 2.17 1.27 5.69
CA PHE A 237 2.42 1.83 4.37
C PHE A 237 1.61 1.11 3.29
N ILE A 238 1.38 1.78 2.16
CA ILE A 238 0.76 1.16 1.00
C ILE A 238 1.84 0.42 0.21
N ASN A 239 1.68 -0.89 0.10
CA ASN A 239 2.60 -1.77 -0.61
C ASN A 239 2.41 -1.71 -2.14
N ARG A 240 3.23 -2.47 -2.90
CA ARG A 240 3.13 -2.52 -4.37
C ARG A 240 1.78 -3.03 -4.90
N TYR A 241 1.03 -3.76 -4.09
CA TYR A 241 -0.28 -4.29 -4.46
C TYR A 241 -1.42 -3.28 -4.24
N GLY A 242 -1.13 -2.11 -3.66
CA GLY A 242 -2.12 -1.11 -3.33
C GLY A 242 -2.90 -1.43 -2.05
N ALA A 243 -2.32 -2.19 -1.14
CA ALA A 243 -2.91 -2.55 0.13
C ALA A 243 -2.05 -2.05 1.30
N TRP A 244 -2.70 -1.79 2.44
CA TRP A 244 -2.00 -1.47 3.66
C TRP A 244 -1.21 -2.66 4.17
N GLN A 245 0.07 -2.42 4.50
CA GLN A 245 0.97 -3.37 5.11
C GLN A 245 1.60 -2.77 6.36
N ARG A 246 1.75 -3.58 7.42
CA ARG A 246 2.34 -3.18 8.69
C ARG A 246 3.69 -3.84 8.88
N GLU A 247 4.67 -3.03 9.27
CA GLU A 247 5.99 -3.44 9.72
C GLU A 247 6.36 -2.76 11.04
N TYR A 248 7.33 -3.33 11.76
CA TYR A 248 7.80 -2.76 13.02
C TYR A 248 9.30 -2.53 13.00
N PHE A 249 9.71 -1.40 13.56
CA PHE A 249 11.11 -1.06 13.79
C PHE A 249 11.41 -1.24 15.27
N PHE A 250 12.25 -2.24 15.61
CA PHE A 250 12.43 -2.75 16.97
C PHE A 250 13.58 -2.14 17.75
N LYS A 251 14.50 -1.40 17.13
CA LYS A 251 15.68 -0.85 17.78
C LYS A 251 15.57 0.64 18.04
N ALA A 252 16.60 1.19 18.67
CA ALA A 252 16.66 2.59 19.03
C ALA A 252 16.27 3.50 17.86
N SER A 253 15.37 4.42 18.14
CA SER A 253 15.04 5.53 17.25
C SER A 253 15.74 6.81 17.72
N LYS A 254 16.07 7.68 16.77
CA LYS A 254 16.62 9.00 17.04
C LYS A 254 15.72 10.06 16.45
N ARG A 255 15.28 11.02 17.25
CA ARG A 255 14.49 12.17 16.79
C ARG A 255 15.37 13.39 16.69
N ASN A 256 15.26 14.11 15.59
CA ASN A 256 15.91 15.38 15.35
C ASN A 256 14.85 16.44 15.06
N ILE A 257 15.06 17.64 15.55
CA ILE A 257 14.23 18.80 15.28
C ILE A 257 15.00 19.72 14.35
N ASN A 258 14.44 19.99 13.18
CA ASN A 258 15.00 20.94 12.21
C ASN A 258 14.17 22.22 12.27
N VAL A 259 14.78 23.30 12.75
CA VAL A 259 14.12 24.60 12.88
C VAL A 259 14.41 25.41 11.62
N GLU A 260 13.36 25.93 11.02
CA GLU A 260 13.41 26.86 9.90
C GLU A 260 12.86 28.21 10.35
N ASN A 261 13.58 29.28 10.07
CA ASN A 261 13.16 30.65 10.37
C ASN A 261 13.61 31.60 9.27
N THR A 262 12.98 32.76 9.24
CA THR A 262 13.39 33.86 8.42
C THR A 262 13.92 34.96 9.33
N GLU A 263 15.09 35.52 9.02
CA GLU A 263 15.68 36.61 9.78
C GLU A 263 15.56 37.93 9.03
N TYR A 264 15.37 39.00 9.77
CA TYR A 264 15.47 40.35 9.24
C TYR A 264 16.30 41.25 10.16
N ASN A 265 16.93 42.24 9.59
CA ASN A 265 17.64 43.26 10.35
C ASN A 265 16.67 44.43 10.64
N LEU A 266 16.56 44.76 11.91
CA LEU A 266 15.79 45.92 12.31
C LEU A 266 16.59 47.18 11.97
N LEU A 267 16.03 48.07 11.16
CA LEU A 267 16.58 49.41 11.01
C LEU A 267 16.25 50.20 12.28
N GLN A 268 17.27 50.56 13.02
CA GLN A 268 17.08 51.34 14.24
C GLN A 268 16.59 52.74 13.87
N SER A 269 15.37 53.07 14.29
CA SER A 269 14.75 54.34 13.97
C SER A 269 15.38 55.54 14.68
N ASN A 270 16.16 55.29 15.72
CA ASN A 270 16.86 56.32 16.46
C ASN A 270 18.30 55.95 16.66
N LEU A 271 19.16 56.45 15.75
CA LEU A 271 20.59 56.18 15.75
C LEU A 271 21.37 56.78 16.95
N VAL A 272 20.73 57.66 17.71
CA VAL A 272 21.37 58.35 18.85
C VAL A 272 21.12 57.62 20.17
N ASN A 273 19.95 57.01 20.35
CA ASN A 273 19.51 56.33 21.59
C ASN A 273 18.87 54.99 21.32
N TYR A 274 19.61 54.07 20.73
CA TYR A 274 19.11 52.71 20.58
C TYR A 274 19.39 51.85 21.83
N ASP A 275 18.48 50.96 22.13
CA ASP A 275 18.68 50.01 23.21
C ASP A 275 19.59 48.84 22.71
N VAL A 276 20.75 48.70 23.32
CA VAL A 276 21.71 47.64 23.01
C VAL A 276 21.22 46.25 23.38
N LEU A 277 20.17 46.13 24.23
CA LEU A 277 19.54 44.90 24.60
C LEU A 277 18.46 44.46 23.58
N GLU A 278 18.04 45.39 22.71
CA GLU A 278 17.14 45.08 21.63
C GLU A 278 17.88 44.58 20.41
N GLY A 279 18.15 43.30 20.30
CA GLY A 279 18.95 42.69 19.21
C GLY A 279 18.61 43.25 17.84
N GLN A 280 19.63 43.52 17.03
CA GLN A 280 19.52 44.09 15.68
C GLN A 280 18.93 43.07 14.67
N ARG A 281 19.19 41.78 14.89
CA ARG A 281 18.61 40.69 14.10
C ARG A 281 17.42 40.13 14.84
N LYS A 282 16.29 40.05 14.14
CA LYS A 282 15.06 39.42 14.66
C LYS A 282 14.65 38.30 13.76
N THR A 283 14.15 37.25 14.37
CA THR A 283 13.60 36.10 13.68
C THR A 283 12.09 36.23 13.59
N PHE A 284 11.54 35.82 12.48
CA PHE A 284 10.09 35.70 12.29
C PHE A 284 9.78 34.46 11.46
N ASN A 285 8.53 34.08 11.42
CA ASN A 285 8.06 32.91 10.67
C ASN A 285 8.85 31.64 11.03
N THR A 286 9.10 31.44 12.34
CA THR A 286 9.80 30.26 12.83
C THR A 286 8.86 29.06 12.83
N ASN A 287 9.29 27.98 12.21
CA ASN A 287 8.63 26.70 12.28
C ASN A 287 9.66 25.59 12.48
N TYR A 288 9.22 24.37 12.76
CA TYR A 288 10.15 23.25 12.81
C TYR A 288 9.50 21.98 12.28
N SER A 289 10.33 21.15 11.68
CA SER A 289 9.97 19.80 11.26
C SER A 289 10.68 18.77 12.14
N GLU A 290 10.00 17.68 12.39
CA GLU A 290 10.56 16.56 13.16
C GLU A 290 10.99 15.46 12.19
N VAL A 291 12.24 15.00 12.37
CA VAL A 291 12.83 13.90 11.60
C VAL A 291 13.12 12.75 12.55
N ILE A 292 12.73 11.55 12.17
CA ILE A 292 12.96 10.33 12.96
C ILE A 292 13.79 9.33 12.16
N THR A 293 14.87 8.86 12.78
CA THR A 293 15.68 7.74 12.27
C THR A 293 15.27 6.47 13.00
N VAL A 294 14.91 5.44 12.27
CA VAL A 294 14.46 4.15 12.79
C VAL A 294 15.35 3.02 12.27
N ASN A 295 15.30 1.89 12.95
CA ASN A 295 16.14 0.74 12.66
C ASN A 295 15.33 -0.55 12.67
N THR A 296 15.50 -1.40 11.62
CA THR A 296 14.74 -2.63 11.47
C THR A 296 15.12 -3.73 12.46
N ASP A 297 16.27 -3.62 13.15
CA ASP A 297 16.95 -4.76 13.76
C ASP A 297 17.43 -5.77 12.69
N TRP A 298 17.92 -6.91 13.13
CA TRP A 298 18.39 -7.96 12.24
C TRP A 298 17.22 -8.64 11.53
N VAL A 299 17.15 -8.49 10.23
CA VAL A 299 16.12 -9.07 9.34
C VAL A 299 16.74 -9.96 8.28
N ASN A 300 15.96 -10.87 7.73
CA ASN A 300 16.38 -11.76 6.65
C ASN A 300 16.49 -11.01 5.32
N GLU A 301 17.14 -11.62 4.35
CA GLU A 301 17.26 -11.10 2.97
C GLU A 301 15.90 -10.78 2.32
N ASP A 302 14.87 -11.58 2.64
CA ASP A 302 13.49 -11.40 2.15
C ASP A 302 12.90 -10.01 2.49
N PHE A 303 13.42 -9.37 3.56
CA PHE A 303 12.99 -8.04 3.95
C PHE A 303 13.38 -6.95 2.95
N SER A 304 14.37 -7.20 2.10
CA SER A 304 14.80 -6.26 1.07
C SER A 304 13.68 -5.86 0.10
N ASN A 305 12.82 -6.80 -0.27
CA ASN A 305 11.66 -6.53 -1.12
C ASN A 305 10.66 -5.61 -0.44
N ASN A 306 10.38 -5.86 0.84
CA ASN A 306 9.52 -5.00 1.65
C ASN A 306 10.09 -3.59 1.82
N LEU A 307 11.40 -3.49 1.98
CA LEU A 307 12.08 -2.21 2.08
C LEU A 307 11.92 -1.41 0.78
N GLN A 308 12.04 -2.08 -0.39
CA GLN A 308 11.76 -1.45 -1.67
C GLN A 308 10.32 -0.94 -1.77
N GLU A 309 9.36 -1.77 -1.36
CA GLU A 309 7.94 -1.37 -1.38
C GLU A 309 7.67 -0.20 -0.44
N LEU A 310 8.27 -0.20 0.76
CA LEU A 310 8.18 0.90 1.71
C LEU A 310 8.80 2.19 1.15
N MET A 311 9.99 2.11 0.55
CA MET A 311 10.68 3.27 -0.02
C MET A 311 9.98 3.86 -1.24
N THR A 312 9.18 3.06 -1.94
CA THR A 312 8.39 3.50 -3.12
C THR A 312 6.93 3.79 -2.79
N SER A 313 6.55 3.66 -1.52
CA SER A 313 5.20 3.94 -1.06
C SER A 313 4.88 5.43 -1.11
N GLU A 314 3.70 5.77 -1.63
CA GLU A 314 3.19 7.15 -1.64
C GLU A 314 2.55 7.56 -0.31
N ARG A 315 2.25 6.59 0.55
CA ARG A 315 1.57 6.85 1.83
C ARG A 315 2.15 5.98 2.94
N ILE A 316 2.73 6.64 3.93
CA ILE A 316 3.39 6.00 5.06
C ILE A 316 2.93 6.67 6.35
N LEU A 317 2.64 5.86 7.35
CA LEU A 317 2.31 6.29 8.70
C LEU A 317 3.31 5.68 9.69
N LEU A 318 3.85 6.47 10.59
CA LEU A 318 4.57 5.99 11.77
C LEU A 318 3.73 6.28 13.01
N ASP A 319 3.37 5.24 13.75
CA ASP A 319 2.48 5.34 14.92
C ASP A 319 1.23 6.20 14.62
N ASN A 320 0.57 5.95 13.48
CA ASN A 320 -0.59 6.67 12.95
C ASN A 320 -0.34 8.14 12.54
N ARG A 321 0.90 8.60 12.51
CA ARG A 321 1.25 9.95 12.04
C ARG A 321 1.81 9.89 10.63
N PRO A 322 1.31 10.72 9.69
CA PRO A 322 1.81 10.72 8.32
C PRO A 322 3.26 11.19 8.23
N VAL A 323 4.06 10.46 7.47
CA VAL A 323 5.48 10.75 7.27
C VAL A 323 5.86 10.68 5.79
N LYS A 324 6.98 11.32 5.48
CA LYS A 324 7.68 11.19 4.21
C LYS A 324 9.01 10.50 4.46
N ILE A 325 9.43 9.64 3.54
CA ILE A 325 10.76 9.02 3.62
C ILE A 325 11.82 10.00 3.10
N ASN A 326 12.85 10.24 3.92
CA ASN A 326 14.01 11.07 3.56
C ASN A 326 15.16 10.23 2.99
N THR A 327 15.24 8.96 3.37
CA THR A 327 16.23 8.02 2.84
C THR A 327 16.02 7.80 1.36
N LYS A 328 16.91 8.32 0.51
CA LYS A 328 16.81 8.20 -0.95
C LYS A 328 17.59 7.03 -1.53
N ALA A 329 18.50 6.46 -0.75
CA ALA A 329 19.32 5.34 -1.16
C ALA A 329 19.56 4.41 0.04
N THR A 330 19.48 3.12 -0.20
CA THR A 330 19.80 2.08 0.77
C THR A 330 20.55 0.97 0.06
N GLU A 331 21.64 0.51 0.64
CA GLU A 331 22.37 -0.64 0.11
C GLU A 331 21.62 -1.93 0.46
N LEU A 332 21.30 -2.70 -0.55
CA LEU A 332 20.75 -4.04 -0.39
C LEU A 332 21.89 -5.04 -0.34
N PHE A 333 22.21 -5.52 0.85
CA PHE A 333 23.32 -6.46 1.02
C PHE A 333 22.88 -7.89 0.71
N LYS A 334 23.74 -8.61 -0.05
CA LYS A 334 23.71 -10.06 -0.15
C LYS A 334 25.05 -10.58 0.34
N GLN A 335 25.08 -11.17 1.52
CA GLN A 335 26.27 -11.78 2.07
C GLN A 335 26.10 -13.29 2.22
N ILE A 336 27.10 -14.05 1.74
CA ILE A 336 27.09 -15.52 1.79
C ILE A 336 27.18 -16.03 3.24
N ASN A 337 27.84 -15.29 4.14
CA ASN A 337 28.14 -15.73 5.51
C ASN A 337 27.18 -15.20 6.59
N THR A 338 26.48 -14.12 6.33
CA THR A 338 25.53 -13.54 7.29
C THR A 338 24.21 -13.29 6.59
N LYS A 339 23.21 -14.13 6.88
CA LYS A 339 21.86 -14.01 6.31
C LYS A 339 21.01 -12.94 7.00
N MET A 340 21.59 -12.14 7.88
CA MET A 340 20.88 -11.15 8.69
C MET A 340 21.46 -9.77 8.42
N ILE A 341 20.58 -8.84 8.11
CA ILE A 341 20.90 -7.46 7.71
C ILE A 341 20.13 -6.50 8.59
N ASN A 342 20.73 -5.36 8.88
CA ASN A 342 20.10 -4.28 9.63
C ASN A 342 19.99 -3.03 8.74
N TYR A 343 18.78 -2.52 8.59
CA TYR A 343 18.51 -1.31 7.80
C TYR A 343 18.16 -0.13 8.71
N THR A 344 18.69 1.02 8.37
CA THR A 344 18.35 2.29 9.01
C THR A 344 17.64 3.18 8.02
N LEU A 345 16.49 3.70 8.40
CA LEU A 345 15.66 4.58 7.59
C LEU A 345 15.40 5.89 8.30
N GLU A 346 15.35 6.97 7.55
CA GLU A 346 15.01 8.28 8.04
C GLU A 346 13.69 8.74 7.45
N PHE A 347 12.79 9.20 8.33
CA PHE A 347 11.49 9.74 7.98
C PHE A 347 11.33 11.15 8.52
N GLN A 348 10.60 11.97 7.81
CA GLN A 348 10.17 13.30 8.24
C GLN A 348 8.65 13.28 8.42
N TYR A 349 8.17 13.79 9.55
CA TYR A 349 6.73 13.97 9.72
C TYR A 349 6.19 14.95 8.68
N ALA A 350 5.04 14.61 8.08
CA ALA A 350 4.46 15.37 6.97
C ALA A 350 3.65 16.59 7.43
N THR A 351 3.69 16.90 8.71
CA THR A 351 3.00 18.04 9.33
C THR A 351 4.01 18.98 9.93
N ASP A 352 3.83 20.26 9.71
CA ASP A 352 4.51 21.29 10.48
C ASP A 352 3.98 21.28 11.91
N ILE A 353 4.88 21.54 12.87
CA ILE A 353 4.51 21.44 14.28
C ILE A 353 3.80 22.72 14.75
N ILE A 354 4.25 23.87 14.28
CA ILE A 354 3.60 25.12 14.60
C ILE A 354 2.57 25.42 13.53
N ASN A 355 1.31 25.54 13.94
CA ASN A 355 0.23 25.91 13.04
C ASN A 355 0.28 27.44 12.80
N ASN A 356 1.14 27.85 11.90
CA ASN A 356 1.24 29.24 11.48
C ASN A 356 0.18 29.53 10.40
N VAL A 357 -0.77 30.36 10.74
CA VAL A 357 -1.64 31.00 9.75
C VAL A 357 -0.87 32.18 9.18
N VAL A 358 -0.26 31.97 8.02
CA VAL A 358 0.37 33.07 7.26
C VAL A 358 -0.50 33.39 6.07
#